data_6da2ce51a3e1f31224086fc5ff211ba2
#
_entry.id   6da2ce51a3e1f31224086fc5ff211ba2
#
_cell.length_a   1.000
_cell.length_b   1.000
_cell.length_c   1.000
_cell.angle_alpha   90.00
_cell.angle_beta   90.00
_cell.angle_gamma   90.00
#
_symmetry.space_group_name_H-M   'P 1'
#
loop_
_entity.id
_entity.type
_entity.pdbx_description
1 polymer ?
#
loop_
_entity_poly.entity_id
_entity_poly.type
_entity_poly.pdbx_seq_one_letter_code
_entity_poly.pdbx_strand_id
1 'polypeptide(L)'
;MGIATSTINASNGILNRTIQAFTTDAVAAADTTFNFGFKPRLVKFVNLTDRITEEWFEGMAAGNVLHTVAAGTRTIDANSLIVVNSDGTVTVKASAMVASKSFVIIAEG
;
A
#
# COMPACT_ATOMS: atom_id res chain seq x y z
N MET A 1 6.13 18.61 23.98
CA MET A 1 7.03 17.46 24.12
C MET A 1 7.46 16.98 22.74
N GLY A 2 8.69 16.79 22.53
CA GLY A 2 9.23 16.22 21.30
C GLY A 2 9.62 14.75 21.48
N ILE A 3 10.33 14.25 20.50
CA ILE A 3 10.93 12.93 20.55
C ILE A 3 12.10 12.97 21.52
N ALA A 4 12.00 12.21 22.60
CA ALA A 4 13.07 12.17 23.61
C ALA A 4 14.32 11.47 23.09
N THR A 5 14.15 10.44 22.28
CA THR A 5 15.23 9.68 21.69
C THR A 5 14.82 9.25 20.29
N SER A 6 15.68 9.49 19.32
CA SER A 6 15.47 9.00 17.97
C SER A 6 16.78 8.39 17.49
N THR A 7 16.73 7.13 17.11
CA THR A 7 17.86 6.47 16.46
C THR A 7 17.53 6.30 14.99
N ILE A 8 18.30 6.98 14.16
CA ILE A 8 18.17 6.84 12.72
C ILE A 8 19.35 6.01 12.26
N ASN A 9 19.04 4.79 11.86
CA ASN A 9 20.02 3.90 11.26
C ASN A 9 20.02 4.15 9.77
N ALA A 10 20.94 4.96 9.30
CA ALA A 10 21.15 5.07 7.88
C ALA A 10 21.64 3.72 7.36
N SER A 11 20.85 3.07 6.53
CA SER A 11 21.29 1.85 5.88
C SER A 11 22.37 2.21 4.86
N ASN A 12 23.53 1.61 5.01
CA ASN A 12 24.57 1.70 4.01
C ASN A 12 24.37 0.69 2.88
N GLY A 13 23.28 -0.04 2.94
CA GLY A 13 22.96 -1.08 2.01
C GLY A 13 21.96 -0.64 0.94
N ILE A 14 21.35 -1.63 0.35
CA ILE A 14 20.38 -1.47 -0.71
C ILE A 14 19.06 -0.99 -0.13
N LEU A 15 18.54 0.11 -0.65
CA LEU A 15 17.16 0.51 -0.38
C LEU A 15 16.24 -0.38 -1.20
N ASN A 16 15.43 -1.18 -0.52
CA ASN A 16 14.39 -1.97 -1.17
C ASN A 16 13.22 -1.07 -1.53
N ARG A 17 13.02 -0.87 -2.81
CA ARG A 17 11.91 -0.07 -3.32
C ARG A 17 11.49 -0.57 -4.68
N THR A 18 10.19 -0.62 -4.91
CA THR A 18 9.63 -0.93 -6.22
C THR A 18 8.45 -0.01 -6.52
N ILE A 19 8.31 0.34 -7.78
CA ILE A 19 7.18 1.09 -8.30
C ILE A 19 6.68 0.31 -9.51
N GLN A 20 5.42 -0.12 -9.47
CA GLN A 20 4.82 -0.90 -10.54
C GLN A 20 3.53 -0.23 -11.00
N ALA A 21 3.45 0.07 -12.28
CA ALA A 21 2.23 0.56 -12.92
C ALA A 21 1.56 -0.60 -13.64
N PHE A 22 0.24 -0.71 -13.49
CA PHE A 22 -0.52 -1.75 -14.17
C PHE A 22 -1.96 -1.29 -14.43
N THR A 23 -2.64 -2.02 -15.29
CA THR A 23 -4.07 -1.82 -15.54
C THR A 23 -4.81 -3.10 -15.21
N THR A 24 -6.05 -2.96 -14.76
CA THR A 24 -6.94 -4.10 -14.59
C THR A 24 -7.83 -4.25 -15.81
N ASP A 25 -8.25 -5.49 -16.10
CA ASP A 25 -9.16 -5.79 -17.19
C ASP A 25 -10.63 -5.70 -16.73
N ALA A 26 -11.56 -6.11 -17.59
CA ALA A 26 -12.99 -6.07 -17.30
C ALA A 26 -13.47 -7.25 -16.45
N VAL A 27 -12.59 -8.15 -16.06
CA VAL A 27 -12.93 -9.28 -15.17
C VAL A 27 -13.21 -8.75 -13.77
N ALA A 28 -14.15 -9.37 -13.07
CA ALA A 28 -14.52 -8.98 -11.71
C ALA A 28 -13.29 -8.91 -10.80
N ALA A 29 -13.24 -7.88 -9.97
CA ALA A 29 -12.15 -7.67 -9.04
C ALA A 29 -11.99 -8.87 -8.09
N ALA A 30 -10.75 -9.19 -7.77
CA ALA A 30 -10.41 -10.24 -6.82
C ALA A 30 -9.25 -9.77 -5.94
N ASP A 31 -9.14 -10.36 -4.75
CA ASP A 31 -7.98 -10.15 -3.90
C ASP A 31 -6.72 -10.53 -4.67
N THR A 32 -5.74 -9.62 -4.68
CA THR A 32 -4.53 -9.80 -5.46
C THR A 32 -3.32 -9.75 -4.56
N THR A 33 -2.43 -10.73 -4.69
CA THR A 33 -1.22 -10.83 -3.90
C THR A 33 -0.01 -10.45 -4.75
N PHE A 34 0.78 -9.50 -4.24
CA PHE A 34 2.01 -9.04 -4.86
C PHE A 34 3.21 -9.61 -4.10
N ASN A 35 4.21 -10.05 -4.83
CA ASN A 35 5.49 -10.46 -4.25
C ASN A 35 6.57 -9.51 -4.76
N PHE A 36 7.05 -8.62 -3.89
CA PHE A 36 8.07 -7.64 -4.24
C PHE A 36 9.49 -8.16 -4.04
N GLY A 37 9.65 -9.35 -3.46
CA GLY A 37 10.95 -9.91 -3.13
C GLY A 37 11.51 -9.42 -1.80
N PHE A 38 10.77 -8.60 -1.07
CA PHE A 38 11.11 -8.15 0.29
C PHE A 38 9.83 -7.85 1.06
N LYS A 39 9.92 -7.84 2.38
CA LYS A 39 8.77 -7.47 3.23
C LYS A 39 8.71 -5.96 3.34
N PRO A 40 7.68 -5.31 2.79
CA PRO A 40 7.61 -3.85 2.83
C PRO A 40 7.29 -3.31 4.22
N ARG A 41 7.77 -2.11 4.46
CA ARG A 41 7.43 -1.29 5.63
C ARG A 41 6.47 -0.16 5.26
N LEU A 42 6.33 0.11 3.98
CA LEU A 42 5.41 1.08 3.42
C LEU A 42 4.83 0.52 2.12
N VAL A 43 3.53 0.63 1.96
CA VAL A 43 2.85 0.31 0.70
C VAL A 43 1.88 1.43 0.37
N LYS A 44 2.01 1.97 -0.83
CA LYS A 44 1.08 2.94 -1.36
C LYS A 44 0.42 2.35 -2.62
N PHE A 45 -0.88 2.31 -2.62
CA PHE A 45 -1.68 1.79 -3.72
C PHE A 45 -2.56 2.90 -4.28
N VAL A 46 -2.30 3.31 -5.51
CA VAL A 46 -2.94 4.47 -6.13
C VAL A 46 -3.81 4.02 -7.29
N ASN A 47 -5.09 4.32 -7.21
CA ASN A 47 -6.01 4.23 -8.35
C ASN A 47 -5.93 5.55 -9.11
N LEU A 48 -5.23 5.56 -10.22
CA LEU A 48 -5.02 6.76 -11.02
C LEU A 48 -6.28 7.21 -11.74
N THR A 49 -7.15 6.27 -12.08
CA THR A 49 -8.39 6.59 -12.81
C THR A 49 -9.39 7.33 -11.92
N ASP A 50 -9.61 6.82 -10.70
CA ASP A 50 -10.55 7.41 -9.76
C ASP A 50 -9.87 8.35 -8.76
N ARG A 51 -8.54 8.44 -8.80
CA ARG A 51 -7.72 9.29 -7.93
C ARG A 51 -7.95 9.00 -6.45
N ILE A 52 -7.91 7.72 -6.12
CA ILE A 52 -8.04 7.22 -4.75
C ILE A 52 -6.73 6.60 -4.34
N THR A 53 -6.24 6.93 -3.15
CA THR A 53 -4.97 6.42 -2.63
C THR A 53 -5.19 5.67 -1.32
N GLU A 54 -4.60 4.49 -1.22
CA GLU A 54 -4.53 3.71 0.01
C GLU A 54 -3.07 3.66 0.45
N GLU A 55 -2.80 4.05 1.70
CA GLU A 55 -1.44 4.05 2.24
C GLU A 55 -1.40 3.19 3.50
N TRP A 56 -0.47 2.26 3.52
CA TRP A 56 -0.19 1.44 4.69
C TRP A 56 1.24 1.69 5.15
N PHE A 57 1.40 1.86 6.45
CA PHE A 57 2.70 2.05 7.10
C PHE A 57 2.90 1.00 8.17
N GLU A 58 4.11 0.49 8.31
CA GLU A 58 4.46 -0.38 9.44
C GLU A 58 4.16 0.34 10.75
N GLY A 59 3.51 -0.36 11.65
CA GLY A 59 3.07 0.19 12.94
C GLY A 59 1.62 0.62 13.00
N MET A 60 0.92 0.65 11.87
CA MET A 60 -0.53 0.85 11.88
C MET A 60 -1.23 -0.35 12.52
N ALA A 61 -2.39 -0.09 13.13
CA ALA A 61 -3.23 -1.16 13.63
C ALA A 61 -3.61 -2.12 12.50
N ALA A 62 -3.71 -3.41 12.82
CA ALA A 62 -4.01 -4.43 11.82
C ALA A 62 -5.30 -4.11 11.05
N GLY A 63 -5.23 -4.21 9.74
CA GLY A 63 -6.36 -3.96 8.85
C GLY A 63 -6.60 -2.49 8.50
N ASN A 64 -5.79 -1.57 9.01
CA ASN A 64 -5.96 -0.15 8.74
C ASN A 64 -5.13 0.30 7.53
N VAL A 65 -5.67 1.25 6.79
CA VAL A 65 -4.96 2.05 5.78
C VAL A 65 -5.41 3.49 5.91
N LEU A 66 -4.55 4.42 5.49
CA LEU A 66 -4.94 5.82 5.31
C LEU A 66 -5.55 5.94 3.91
N HIS A 67 -6.85 6.18 3.87
CA HIS A 67 -7.63 6.26 2.64
C HIS A 67 -7.84 7.71 2.25
N THR A 68 -7.47 8.07 1.02
CA THR A 68 -7.64 9.42 0.47
C THR A 68 -8.50 9.35 -0.77
N VAL A 69 -9.62 10.07 -0.77
CA VAL A 69 -10.51 10.16 -1.94
C VAL A 69 -10.08 11.29 -2.87
N ALA A 70 -10.66 11.32 -4.08
CA ALA A 70 -10.29 12.29 -5.10
C ALA A 70 -10.40 13.75 -4.63
N ALA A 71 -11.35 14.05 -3.75
CA ALA A 71 -11.53 15.38 -3.16
C ALA A 71 -10.48 15.74 -2.10
N GLY A 72 -9.61 14.80 -1.74
CA GLY A 72 -8.54 15.02 -0.75
C GLY A 72 -8.89 14.67 0.68
N THR A 73 -10.12 14.28 0.96
CA THR A 73 -10.52 13.85 2.31
C THR A 73 -9.82 12.56 2.68
N ARG A 74 -9.20 12.54 3.86
CA ARG A 74 -8.46 11.39 4.39
C ARG A 74 -9.18 10.78 5.57
N THR A 75 -9.30 9.47 5.56
CA THR A 75 -9.91 8.70 6.64
C THR A 75 -9.09 7.45 6.90
N ILE A 76 -9.25 6.87 8.09
CA ILE A 76 -8.72 5.54 8.35
C ILE A 76 -9.78 4.53 7.94
N ASP A 77 -9.41 3.64 7.01
CA ASP A 77 -10.26 2.53 6.57
C ASP A 77 -9.76 1.26 7.24
N ALA A 78 -10.63 0.58 7.95
CA ALA A 78 -10.31 -0.61 8.72
C ALA A 78 -10.73 -1.92 8.02
N ASN A 79 -10.96 -1.90 6.72
CA ASN A 79 -11.46 -3.04 5.96
C ASN A 79 -10.36 -3.93 5.36
N SER A 80 -9.15 -3.83 5.85
CA SER A 80 -8.01 -4.66 5.40
C SER A 80 -7.74 -4.52 3.90
N LEU A 81 -7.78 -3.30 3.36
CA LEU A 81 -7.56 -3.05 1.94
C LEU A 81 -6.15 -3.44 1.50
N ILE A 82 -5.17 -3.26 2.38
CA ILE A 82 -3.79 -3.70 2.17
C ILE A 82 -3.37 -4.53 3.37
N VAL A 83 -2.90 -5.75 3.13
CA VAL A 83 -2.39 -6.63 4.19
C VAL A 83 -0.98 -7.07 3.81
N VAL A 84 -0.02 -6.76 4.65
CA VAL A 84 1.35 -7.27 4.52
C VAL A 84 1.42 -8.60 5.27
N ASN A 85 1.62 -9.67 4.53
CA ASN A 85 1.63 -11.02 5.08
C ASN A 85 2.95 -11.35 5.77
N SER A 86 2.93 -12.36 6.64
CA SER A 86 4.13 -12.76 7.38
C SER A 86 5.27 -13.26 6.48
N ASP A 87 4.97 -13.75 5.28
CA ASP A 87 5.97 -14.17 4.30
C ASP A 87 6.54 -13.01 3.46
N GLY A 88 6.10 -11.78 3.72
CA GLY A 88 6.53 -10.59 3.01
C GLY A 88 5.68 -10.23 1.80
N THR A 89 4.76 -11.09 1.36
CA THR A 89 3.85 -10.73 0.27
C THR A 89 2.80 -9.73 0.74
N VAL A 90 2.19 -9.03 -0.22
CA VAL A 90 1.19 -8.00 0.05
C VAL A 90 -0.09 -8.37 -0.67
N THR A 91 -1.20 -8.45 0.06
CA THR A 91 -2.51 -8.68 -0.52
C THR A 91 -3.31 -7.39 -0.56
N VAL A 92 -3.74 -7.00 -1.75
CA VAL A 92 -4.67 -5.89 -1.96
C VAL A 92 -6.06 -6.46 -2.17
N LYS A 93 -7.01 -5.97 -1.38
CA LYS A 93 -8.37 -6.50 -1.36
C LYS A 93 -9.12 -6.18 -2.66
N ALA A 94 -10.03 -7.05 -3.05
CA ALA A 94 -10.85 -6.90 -4.25
C ALA A 94 -11.55 -5.54 -4.34
N SER A 95 -12.02 -5.00 -3.23
CA SER A 95 -12.71 -3.71 -3.21
C SER A 95 -11.81 -2.53 -3.62
N ALA A 96 -10.50 -2.66 -3.51
CA ALA A 96 -9.52 -1.67 -4.00
C ALA A 96 -9.05 -2.00 -5.43
N MET A 97 -9.05 -3.28 -5.81
CA MET A 97 -8.61 -3.78 -7.13
C MET A 97 -9.74 -3.67 -8.18
N VAL A 98 -10.30 -2.50 -8.33
CA VAL A 98 -11.44 -2.25 -9.23
C VAL A 98 -11.09 -2.57 -10.68
N ALA A 99 -12.03 -3.18 -11.41
CA ALA A 99 -11.85 -3.54 -12.81
C ALA A 99 -11.75 -2.32 -13.73
N SER A 100 -11.03 -2.46 -14.84
CA SER A 100 -10.91 -1.46 -15.91
C SER A 100 -10.35 -0.11 -15.45
N LYS A 101 -9.36 -0.14 -14.56
CA LYS A 101 -8.71 1.05 -14.01
C LYS A 101 -7.20 0.97 -14.15
N SER A 102 -6.54 2.11 -14.02
CA SER A 102 -5.08 2.22 -14.01
C SER A 102 -4.59 2.45 -12.58
N PHE A 103 -3.55 1.71 -12.20
CA PHE A 103 -3.00 1.72 -10.85
C PHE A 103 -1.49 1.88 -10.84
N VAL A 104 -0.98 2.39 -9.73
CA VAL A 104 0.43 2.31 -9.36
C VAL A 104 0.51 1.77 -7.95
N ILE A 105 1.39 0.80 -7.73
CA ILE A 105 1.72 0.32 -6.38
C ILE A 105 3.18 0.62 -6.10
N ILE A 106 3.44 1.19 -4.92
CA ILE A 106 4.78 1.52 -4.44
C ILE A 106 4.99 0.77 -3.14
N ALA A 107 6.10 0.06 -3.05
CA ALA A 107 6.49 -0.63 -1.83
C ALA A 107 7.93 -0.29 -1.46
N GLU A 108 8.18 -0.04 -0.18
CA GLU A 108 9.50 0.24 0.37
C GLU A 108 9.76 -0.66 1.59
N GLY A 109 10.96 -1.17 1.67
CA GLY A 109 11.39 -2.01 2.79
C GLY A 109 12.56 -1.47 3.59
#